data_a23789f9c97453d856e1e8d74d767ee6
#
_entry.id   a23789f9c97453d856e1e8d74d767ee6
#
_cell.length_a   1.000
_cell.length_b   1.000
_cell.length_c   1.000
_cell.angle_alpha   90.00
_cell.angle_beta   90.00
_cell.angle_gamma   90.00
#
_symmetry.space_group_name_H-M   'P 1'
#
loop_
_entity.id
_entity.type
_entity.pdbx_description
1 polymer ?
#
loop_
_entity_poly.entity_id
_entity_poly.type
_entity_poly.pdbx_seq_one_letter_code
_entity_poly.pdbx_strand_id
1 'polypeptide(L)'
;MSTLVSNIFYFFIACLTLVFITISGLESFYVKPGPSNDDKLLIINKGQSVSNIASNLRDLNLIENRMTFMLVLRLKGFHNKIKFGEYMIPKTSSIEEIVEKIVSGVSVQYTITIPEGLSTASVVALINSNPKIKGDFISYTDEGILAPNTYSFDITTEKADLLMKMRDEQKKIVDSAWNTRAPDLPLKNTLELLVLASIVEKEAGNEQDKKKVASVFLNRLKKKMRLQSDPTVVYSLTGGEGSLDRELTRRDLKINSPFNTYRISGLPPKPICNPSKSSIYAVANPTETEFLFFVADGKGGHNFSQNLRQHNQFVREYRKLKEKN
;
A
#
# COMPACT_ATOMS: atom_id res chain seq x y z
N MET A 1 -22.37 71.21 -27.69
CA MET A 1 -21.42 70.37 -26.88
C MET A 1 -22.12 69.54 -25.80
N SER A 2 -23.24 70.03 -25.18
CA SER A 2 -23.92 69.34 -24.09
C SER A 2 -24.64 68.04 -24.49
N THR A 3 -25.30 68.00 -25.65
CA THR A 3 -26.06 66.78 -26.13
C THR A 3 -25.15 65.63 -26.50
N LEU A 4 -23.96 65.90 -27.06
CA LEU A 4 -22.98 64.89 -27.42
C LEU A 4 -22.38 64.23 -26.14
N VAL A 5 -22.05 65.01 -25.16
CA VAL A 5 -21.54 64.53 -23.85
C VAL A 5 -22.58 63.73 -23.12
N SER A 6 -23.86 64.15 -23.15
CA SER A 6 -24.96 63.39 -22.56
C SER A 6 -25.17 62.04 -23.25
N ASN A 7 -25.13 61.98 -24.57
CA ASN A 7 -25.29 60.74 -25.33
C ASN A 7 -24.14 59.73 -25.04
N ILE A 8 -22.90 60.23 -24.92
CA ILE A 8 -21.76 59.41 -24.58
C ILE A 8 -21.91 58.87 -23.14
N PHE A 9 -22.40 59.68 -22.24
CA PHE A 9 -22.63 59.26 -20.85
C PHE A 9 -23.71 58.16 -20.72
N TYR A 10 -24.85 58.33 -21.43
CA TYR A 10 -25.92 57.31 -21.47
C TYR A 10 -25.43 56.01 -22.16
N PHE A 11 -24.65 56.12 -23.24
CA PHE A 11 -24.05 54.96 -23.85
C PHE A 11 -23.13 54.19 -22.90
N PHE A 12 -22.32 54.91 -22.12
CA PHE A 12 -21.41 54.30 -21.15
C PHE A 12 -22.17 53.60 -20.00
N ILE A 13 -23.28 54.24 -19.52
CA ILE A 13 -24.14 53.61 -18.50
C ILE A 13 -24.80 52.36 -19.09
N ALA A 14 -25.33 52.42 -20.33
CA ALA A 14 -25.94 51.26 -20.99
C ALA A 14 -24.92 50.08 -21.14
N CYS A 15 -23.67 50.38 -21.50
CA CYS A 15 -22.60 49.36 -21.54
C CYS A 15 -22.33 48.78 -20.15
N LEU A 16 -22.22 49.59 -19.10
CA LEU A 16 -22.00 49.14 -17.74
C LEU A 16 -23.16 48.27 -17.23
N THR A 17 -24.41 48.70 -17.50
CA THR A 17 -25.56 47.88 -17.11
C THR A 17 -25.62 46.55 -17.86
N LEU A 18 -25.31 46.54 -19.14
CA LEU A 18 -25.24 45.32 -19.93
C LEU A 18 -24.15 44.35 -19.38
N VAL A 19 -22.96 44.88 -19.06
CA VAL A 19 -21.88 44.11 -18.44
C VAL A 19 -22.31 43.57 -17.08
N PHE A 20 -22.98 44.38 -16.25
CA PHE A 20 -23.47 43.92 -14.96
C PHE A 20 -24.52 42.81 -15.10
N ILE A 21 -25.48 42.96 -16.02
CA ILE A 21 -26.49 41.92 -16.28
C ILE A 21 -25.85 40.63 -16.79
N THR A 22 -24.84 40.73 -17.68
CA THR A 22 -24.14 39.53 -18.18
C THR A 22 -23.34 38.82 -17.10
N ILE A 23 -22.65 39.56 -16.24
CA ILE A 23 -21.90 38.99 -15.11
C ILE A 23 -22.88 38.35 -14.10
N SER A 24 -23.95 39.03 -13.72
CA SER A 24 -24.96 38.49 -12.80
C SER A 24 -25.68 37.26 -13.36
N GLY A 25 -25.93 37.24 -14.66
CA GLY A 25 -26.48 36.07 -15.35
C GLY A 25 -25.54 34.88 -15.32
N LEU A 26 -24.25 35.10 -15.60
CA LEU A 26 -23.22 34.04 -15.54
C LEU A 26 -23.06 33.52 -14.13
N GLU A 27 -23.07 34.35 -13.11
CA GLU A 27 -23.02 33.95 -11.70
C GLU A 27 -24.21 33.07 -11.31
N SER A 28 -25.39 33.43 -11.78
CA SER A 28 -26.62 32.63 -11.57
C SER A 28 -26.48 31.22 -12.19
N PHE A 29 -25.90 31.12 -13.40
CA PHE A 29 -25.65 29.84 -14.02
C PHE A 29 -24.54 29.02 -13.31
N TYR A 30 -23.59 29.68 -12.68
CA TYR A 30 -22.48 29.05 -11.97
C TYR A 30 -22.93 28.31 -10.72
N VAL A 31 -23.86 28.91 -9.96
CA VAL A 31 -24.37 28.37 -8.69
C VAL A 31 -25.65 27.55 -8.84
N LYS A 32 -26.31 27.61 -10.02
CA LYS A 32 -27.55 26.87 -10.28
C LYS A 32 -27.35 25.38 -10.15
N PRO A 33 -28.21 24.61 -9.49
CA PRO A 33 -28.19 23.17 -9.48
C PRO A 33 -28.13 22.58 -10.89
N GLY A 34 -27.28 21.59 -11.07
CA GLY A 34 -27.10 20.89 -12.35
C GLY A 34 -28.27 19.96 -12.69
N PRO A 35 -28.36 19.51 -13.97
CA PRO A 35 -29.49 18.75 -14.49
C PRO A 35 -29.46 17.25 -14.12
N SER A 36 -28.38 16.71 -13.53
CA SER A 36 -28.27 15.29 -13.23
C SER A 36 -29.11 14.89 -12.03
N ASN A 37 -29.91 13.82 -12.18
CA ASN A 37 -30.68 13.24 -11.08
C ASN A 37 -29.96 12.14 -10.31
N ASP A 38 -28.78 11.71 -10.80
CA ASP A 38 -27.95 10.64 -10.22
C ASP A 38 -26.52 11.12 -10.02
N ASP A 39 -25.82 10.48 -9.08
CA ASP A 39 -24.38 10.64 -8.95
C ASP A 39 -23.67 10.09 -10.19
N LYS A 40 -22.71 10.82 -10.72
CA LYS A 40 -21.98 10.45 -11.95
C LYS A 40 -20.48 10.40 -11.71
N LEU A 41 -19.82 9.40 -12.32
CA LEU A 41 -18.37 9.30 -12.34
C LEU A 41 -17.84 10.07 -13.55
N LEU A 42 -17.16 11.18 -13.30
CA LEU A 42 -16.45 11.98 -14.29
C LEU A 42 -14.99 11.53 -14.34
N ILE A 43 -14.51 11.12 -15.52
CA ILE A 43 -13.11 10.75 -15.74
C ILE A 43 -12.44 11.86 -16.57
N ILE A 44 -11.38 12.44 -16.03
CA ILE A 44 -10.53 13.44 -16.73
C ILE A 44 -9.15 12.80 -16.93
N ASN A 45 -8.80 12.57 -18.20
CA ASN A 45 -7.51 12.00 -18.57
C ASN A 45 -6.40 13.05 -18.59
N LYS A 46 -5.15 12.61 -18.39
CA LYS A 46 -3.96 13.48 -18.49
C LYS A 46 -3.89 14.10 -19.88
N GLY A 47 -3.75 15.44 -19.94
CA GLY A 47 -3.68 16.18 -21.21
C GLY A 47 -5.02 16.40 -21.92
N GLN A 48 -6.15 16.04 -21.32
CA GLN A 48 -7.47 16.28 -21.91
C GLN A 48 -7.77 17.78 -21.96
N SER A 49 -8.25 18.26 -23.13
CA SER A 49 -8.59 19.67 -23.29
C SER A 49 -9.85 20.05 -22.50
N VAL A 50 -9.95 21.33 -22.08
CA VAL A 50 -11.15 21.86 -21.40
C VAL A 50 -12.41 21.66 -22.25
N SER A 51 -12.31 21.77 -23.58
CA SER A 51 -13.42 21.52 -24.50
C SER A 51 -13.93 20.08 -24.44
N ASN A 52 -13.02 19.09 -24.35
CA ASN A 52 -13.36 17.68 -24.21
C ASN A 52 -13.97 17.39 -22.83
N ILE A 53 -13.44 18.03 -21.78
CA ILE A 53 -14.01 17.91 -20.42
C ILE A 53 -15.45 18.46 -20.40
N ALA A 54 -15.68 19.63 -21.02
CA ALA A 54 -17.03 20.22 -21.13
C ALA A 54 -17.99 19.33 -21.94
N SER A 55 -17.47 18.62 -22.96
CA SER A 55 -18.28 17.64 -23.70
C SER A 55 -18.68 16.47 -22.80
N ASN A 56 -17.71 15.86 -22.09
CA ASN A 56 -17.95 14.75 -21.17
C ASN A 56 -18.97 15.14 -20.09
N LEU A 57 -18.84 16.35 -19.51
CA LEU A 57 -19.77 16.84 -18.52
C LEU A 57 -21.21 16.95 -19.07
N ARG A 58 -21.36 17.44 -20.31
CA ARG A 58 -22.67 17.51 -20.97
C ARG A 58 -23.21 16.10 -21.29
N ASP A 59 -22.38 15.21 -21.80
CA ASP A 59 -22.78 13.85 -22.20
C ASP A 59 -23.21 13.02 -20.96
N LEU A 60 -22.61 13.30 -19.79
CA LEU A 60 -23.01 12.77 -18.49
C LEU A 60 -24.24 13.48 -17.88
N ASN A 61 -24.81 14.48 -18.58
CA ASN A 61 -25.90 15.32 -18.09
C ASN A 61 -25.57 16.07 -16.78
N LEU A 62 -24.31 16.43 -16.56
CA LEU A 62 -23.87 17.20 -15.41
C LEU A 62 -23.98 18.71 -15.60
N ILE A 63 -23.95 19.16 -16.86
CA ILE A 63 -24.13 20.57 -17.25
C ILE A 63 -25.07 20.67 -18.45
N GLU A 64 -25.84 21.78 -18.50
CA GLU A 64 -26.76 22.05 -19.63
C GLU A 64 -25.99 22.48 -20.89
N ASN A 65 -24.99 23.36 -20.75
CA ASN A 65 -24.32 24.01 -21.87
C ASN A 65 -22.79 24.05 -21.72
N ARG A 66 -22.11 23.50 -22.72
CA ARG A 66 -20.62 23.47 -22.81
C ARG A 66 -20.00 24.87 -22.83
N MET A 67 -20.60 25.77 -23.62
CA MET A 67 -20.04 27.13 -23.81
C MET A 67 -20.08 27.93 -22.51
N THR A 68 -21.19 27.83 -21.76
CA THR A 68 -21.33 28.45 -20.45
C THR A 68 -20.27 27.96 -19.48
N PHE A 69 -20.07 26.65 -19.40
CA PHE A 69 -19.01 26.05 -18.57
C PHE A 69 -17.62 26.56 -18.94
N MET A 70 -17.26 26.53 -20.23
CA MET A 70 -15.96 27.02 -20.69
C MET A 70 -15.74 28.51 -20.42
N LEU A 71 -16.79 29.32 -20.62
CA LEU A 71 -16.74 30.77 -20.37
C LEU A 71 -16.52 31.06 -18.89
N VAL A 72 -17.29 30.40 -18.01
CA VAL A 72 -17.15 30.54 -16.55
C VAL A 72 -15.75 30.14 -16.10
N LEU A 73 -15.23 28.99 -16.54
CA LEU A 73 -13.86 28.55 -16.23
C LEU A 73 -12.80 29.57 -16.62
N ARG A 74 -12.99 30.20 -17.81
CA ARG A 74 -12.04 31.20 -18.32
C ARG A 74 -12.10 32.48 -17.49
N LEU A 75 -13.30 32.98 -17.19
CA LEU A 75 -13.52 34.20 -16.41
C LEU A 75 -13.05 34.08 -14.96
N LYS A 76 -13.27 32.89 -14.34
CA LYS A 76 -12.83 32.59 -12.97
C LYS A 76 -11.35 32.17 -12.90
N GLY A 77 -10.65 32.03 -14.03
CA GLY A 77 -9.21 31.67 -14.09
C GLY A 77 -8.90 30.23 -13.69
N PHE A 78 -9.85 29.31 -13.84
CA PHE A 78 -9.69 27.89 -13.51
C PHE A 78 -9.26 27.00 -14.68
N HIS A 79 -9.23 27.52 -15.90
CA HIS A 79 -8.97 26.74 -17.13
C HIS A 79 -7.63 25.96 -17.13
N ASN A 80 -6.62 26.43 -16.38
CA ASN A 80 -5.31 25.77 -16.24
C ASN A 80 -5.12 25.08 -14.88
N LYS A 81 -6.18 25.01 -14.05
CA LYS A 81 -6.10 24.45 -12.69
C LYS A 81 -6.80 23.09 -12.55
N ILE A 82 -7.45 22.64 -13.62
CA ILE A 82 -8.14 21.34 -13.63
C ILE A 82 -7.11 20.23 -13.50
N LYS A 83 -7.36 19.33 -12.55
CA LYS A 83 -6.53 18.15 -12.31
C LYS A 83 -7.15 16.94 -12.98
N PHE A 84 -6.32 16.06 -13.55
CA PHE A 84 -6.76 14.77 -14.06
C PHE A 84 -7.07 13.82 -12.91
N GLY A 85 -8.01 12.89 -13.12
CA GLY A 85 -8.49 11.99 -12.06
C GLY A 85 -9.90 11.48 -12.32
N GLU A 86 -10.40 10.66 -11.42
CA GLU A 86 -11.81 10.24 -11.36
C GLU A 86 -12.51 11.02 -10.27
N TYR A 87 -13.66 11.59 -10.60
CA TYR A 87 -14.42 12.43 -9.67
C TYR A 87 -15.85 11.92 -9.59
N MET A 88 -16.28 11.52 -8.40
CA MET A 88 -17.70 11.26 -8.15
C MET A 88 -18.40 12.59 -7.99
N ILE A 89 -19.22 12.95 -8.96
CA ILE A 89 -20.01 14.19 -8.98
C ILE A 89 -21.40 13.85 -8.45
N PRO A 90 -21.82 14.43 -7.30
CA PRO A 90 -23.15 14.21 -6.75
C PRO A 90 -24.24 14.69 -7.72
N LYS A 91 -25.42 14.10 -7.60
CA LYS A 91 -26.61 14.58 -8.33
C LYS A 91 -26.85 16.05 -8.04
N THR A 92 -27.41 16.76 -9.01
CA THR A 92 -27.73 18.20 -8.94
C THR A 92 -26.56 19.14 -8.64
N SER A 93 -25.30 18.65 -8.69
CA SER A 93 -24.12 19.52 -8.46
C SER A 93 -24.09 20.69 -9.44
N SER A 94 -23.91 21.90 -8.91
CA SER A 94 -23.71 23.11 -9.68
C SER A 94 -22.37 23.10 -10.45
N ILE A 95 -22.22 24.00 -11.41
CA ILE A 95 -20.91 24.18 -12.09
C ILE A 95 -19.82 24.55 -11.06
N GLU A 96 -20.16 25.36 -10.05
CA GLU A 96 -19.26 25.71 -8.96
C GLU A 96 -18.72 24.49 -8.25
N GLU A 97 -19.60 23.62 -7.73
CA GLU A 97 -19.23 22.40 -7.02
C GLU A 97 -18.41 21.44 -7.89
N ILE A 98 -18.77 21.31 -9.17
CA ILE A 98 -18.01 20.51 -10.13
C ILE A 98 -16.60 21.08 -10.29
N VAL A 99 -16.46 22.39 -10.51
CA VAL A 99 -15.19 23.08 -10.69
C VAL A 99 -14.32 22.96 -9.45
N GLU A 100 -14.88 23.25 -8.28
CA GLU A 100 -14.14 23.10 -7.01
C GLU A 100 -13.57 21.69 -6.86
N LYS A 101 -14.37 20.68 -7.16
CA LYS A 101 -13.97 19.28 -7.04
C LYS A 101 -12.83 18.91 -7.99
N ILE A 102 -12.93 19.29 -9.26
CA ILE A 102 -11.89 18.97 -10.26
C ILE A 102 -10.62 19.82 -10.12
N VAL A 103 -10.72 21.02 -9.52
CA VAL A 103 -9.58 21.89 -9.21
C VAL A 103 -8.90 21.48 -7.91
N SER A 104 -9.65 21.08 -6.87
CA SER A 104 -9.07 20.53 -5.64
C SER A 104 -8.26 19.27 -5.90
N GLY A 105 -8.69 18.44 -6.85
CA GLY A 105 -8.05 17.18 -7.22
C GLY A 105 -8.32 16.04 -6.25
N VAL A 106 -9.36 16.17 -5.41
CA VAL A 106 -9.83 15.09 -4.54
C VAL A 106 -10.52 14.04 -5.41
N SER A 107 -9.74 13.12 -5.93
CA SER A 107 -10.18 12.03 -6.81
C SER A 107 -10.74 10.84 -6.04
N VAL A 108 -11.44 9.96 -6.72
CA VAL A 108 -11.88 8.66 -6.17
C VAL A 108 -10.66 7.86 -5.74
N GLN A 109 -10.67 7.36 -4.51
CA GLN A 109 -9.60 6.57 -3.95
C GLN A 109 -9.96 5.08 -3.99
N TYR A 110 -9.02 4.27 -4.45
CA TYR A 110 -9.03 2.82 -4.40
C TYR A 110 -8.03 2.33 -3.37
N THR A 111 -8.14 1.09 -2.97
CA THR A 111 -7.17 0.46 -2.06
C THR A 111 -6.65 -0.84 -2.64
N ILE A 112 -5.38 -1.13 -2.35
CA ILE A 112 -4.77 -2.42 -2.55
C ILE A 112 -4.15 -2.88 -1.23
N THR A 113 -4.52 -4.08 -0.77
CA THR A 113 -3.96 -4.66 0.44
C THR A 113 -2.86 -5.64 0.06
N ILE A 114 -1.69 -5.44 0.63
CA ILE A 114 -0.53 -6.32 0.51
C ILE A 114 -0.44 -7.15 1.80
N PRO A 115 -0.78 -8.45 1.74
CA PRO A 115 -0.67 -9.34 2.90
C PRO A 115 0.76 -9.48 3.41
N GLU A 116 0.88 -9.66 4.72
CA GLU A 116 2.14 -9.93 5.41
C GLU A 116 2.75 -11.27 4.95
N GLY A 117 4.06 -11.37 4.93
CA GLY A 117 4.74 -12.61 4.59
C GLY A 117 4.69 -13.03 3.12
N LEU A 118 4.20 -12.19 2.21
CA LEU A 118 4.33 -12.42 0.77
C LEU A 118 5.77 -12.19 0.31
N SER A 119 6.20 -12.98 -0.69
CA SER A 119 7.45 -12.69 -1.40
C SER A 119 7.31 -11.42 -2.24
N THR A 120 8.42 -10.77 -2.55
CA THR A 120 8.44 -9.61 -3.44
C THR A 120 7.87 -9.94 -4.82
N ALA A 121 8.16 -11.13 -5.36
CA ALA A 121 7.58 -11.60 -6.63
C ALA A 121 6.05 -11.64 -6.57
N SER A 122 5.48 -12.17 -5.48
CA SER A 122 4.02 -12.22 -5.28
C SER A 122 3.41 -10.82 -5.14
N VAL A 123 4.06 -9.90 -4.43
CA VAL A 123 3.61 -8.50 -4.30
C VAL A 123 3.60 -7.80 -5.66
N VAL A 124 4.67 -7.96 -6.42
CA VAL A 124 4.80 -7.38 -7.78
C VAL A 124 3.74 -7.95 -8.72
N ALA A 125 3.48 -9.26 -8.66
CA ALA A 125 2.42 -9.89 -9.44
C ALA A 125 1.04 -9.32 -9.08
N LEU A 126 0.76 -9.11 -7.79
CA LEU A 126 -0.49 -8.50 -7.31
C LEU A 126 -0.68 -7.07 -7.84
N ILE A 127 0.39 -6.25 -7.83
CA ILE A 127 0.35 -4.89 -8.38
C ILE A 127 0.16 -4.92 -9.89
N ASN A 128 0.91 -5.77 -10.60
CA ASN A 128 0.84 -5.87 -12.06
C ASN A 128 -0.53 -6.34 -12.56
N SER A 129 -1.21 -7.21 -11.80
CA SER A 129 -2.55 -7.73 -12.15
C SER A 129 -3.68 -6.73 -11.88
N ASN A 130 -3.44 -5.63 -11.15
CA ASN A 130 -4.47 -4.66 -10.83
C ASN A 130 -4.75 -3.73 -12.01
N PRO A 131 -5.94 -3.79 -12.67
CA PRO A 131 -6.22 -3.02 -13.89
C PRO A 131 -6.37 -1.51 -13.64
N LYS A 132 -6.54 -1.08 -12.38
CA LYS A 132 -6.72 0.33 -12.02
C LYS A 132 -5.39 1.05 -11.76
N ILE A 133 -4.30 0.31 -11.54
CA ILE A 133 -2.97 0.88 -11.35
C ILE A 133 -2.28 0.93 -12.71
N LYS A 134 -1.95 2.13 -13.16
CA LYS A 134 -1.36 2.37 -14.48
C LYS A 134 0.17 2.19 -14.49
N GLY A 135 0.75 2.27 -15.67
CA GLY A 135 2.19 2.17 -15.89
C GLY A 135 2.61 0.82 -16.44
N ASP A 136 3.87 0.76 -16.84
CA ASP A 136 4.47 -0.42 -17.43
C ASP A 136 4.55 -1.59 -16.46
N PHE A 137 4.76 -2.78 -17.00
CA PHE A 137 5.04 -3.97 -16.18
C PHE A 137 6.30 -3.72 -15.36
N ILE A 138 6.19 -3.94 -14.05
CA ILE A 138 7.32 -3.82 -13.13
C ILE A 138 7.89 -5.19 -12.81
N SER A 139 9.21 -5.27 -12.66
CA SER A 139 9.91 -6.42 -12.09
C SER A 139 10.79 -5.94 -10.94
N TYR A 140 10.94 -6.76 -9.93
CA TYR A 140 11.76 -6.44 -8.76
C TYR A 140 12.37 -7.73 -8.17
N THR A 141 13.61 -7.68 -7.74
CA THR A 141 14.36 -8.88 -7.30
C THR A 141 14.78 -8.84 -5.82
N ASP A 142 14.75 -7.68 -5.19
CA ASP A 142 15.15 -7.57 -3.79
C ASP A 142 14.02 -8.02 -2.86
N GLU A 143 14.32 -9.00 -2.01
CA GLU A 143 13.34 -9.59 -1.09
C GLU A 143 13.27 -8.82 0.24
N GLY A 144 12.06 -8.73 0.81
CA GLY A 144 11.82 -8.23 2.17
C GLY A 144 11.70 -6.72 2.32
N ILE A 145 11.82 -5.95 1.23
CA ILE A 145 11.93 -4.49 1.26
C ILE A 145 10.63 -3.74 0.99
N LEU A 146 9.53 -4.44 0.77
CA LEU A 146 8.21 -3.85 0.52
C LEU A 146 7.34 -3.99 1.77
N ALA A 147 6.89 -2.86 2.35
CA ALA A 147 6.05 -2.91 3.55
C ALA A 147 4.68 -3.52 3.24
N PRO A 148 4.27 -4.60 3.92
CA PRO A 148 2.89 -5.09 3.87
C PRO A 148 1.97 -4.07 4.55
N ASN A 149 0.96 -3.59 3.82
CA ASN A 149 -0.03 -2.63 4.31
C ASN A 149 -1.19 -2.52 3.31
N THR A 150 -2.22 -1.77 3.67
CA THR A 150 -3.25 -1.31 2.74
C THR A 150 -2.88 0.06 2.21
N TYR A 151 -2.71 0.16 0.89
CA TYR A 151 -2.30 1.38 0.20
C TYR A 151 -3.47 1.99 -0.56
N SER A 152 -3.72 3.28 -0.31
CA SER A 152 -4.67 4.06 -1.12
C SER A 152 -3.96 4.56 -2.38
N PHE A 153 -4.66 4.50 -3.50
CA PHE A 153 -4.23 4.98 -4.79
C PHE A 153 -5.42 5.50 -5.61
N ASP A 154 -5.16 6.27 -6.64
CA ASP A 154 -6.16 6.68 -7.63
C ASP A 154 -5.71 6.31 -9.05
N ILE A 155 -6.52 6.63 -10.07
CA ILE A 155 -6.19 6.30 -11.46
C ILE A 155 -4.96 7.03 -12.01
N THR A 156 -4.40 7.96 -11.25
CA THR A 156 -3.18 8.69 -11.63
C THR A 156 -1.92 8.04 -11.07
N THR A 157 -2.09 7.11 -10.12
CA THR A 157 -1.00 6.41 -9.45
C THR A 157 -0.38 5.40 -10.42
N GLU A 158 0.93 5.47 -10.60
CA GLU A 158 1.69 4.50 -11.38
C GLU A 158 2.20 3.36 -10.49
N LYS A 159 2.38 2.18 -11.09
CA LYS A 159 2.90 0.99 -10.38
C LYS A 159 4.24 1.25 -9.72
N ALA A 160 5.13 1.98 -10.42
CA ALA A 160 6.45 2.33 -9.91
C ALA A 160 6.38 3.21 -8.66
N ASP A 161 5.47 4.20 -8.64
CA ASP A 161 5.27 5.10 -7.49
C ASP A 161 4.77 4.34 -6.26
N LEU A 162 3.83 3.40 -6.49
CA LEU A 162 3.32 2.55 -5.42
C LEU A 162 4.41 1.67 -4.81
N LEU A 163 5.27 1.06 -5.66
CA LEU A 163 6.43 0.29 -5.22
C LEU A 163 7.42 1.13 -4.43
N MET A 164 7.75 2.34 -4.90
CA MET A 164 8.64 3.25 -4.18
C MET A 164 8.06 3.60 -2.80
N LYS A 165 6.75 3.88 -2.73
CA LYS A 165 6.07 4.16 -1.46
C LYS A 165 6.19 2.99 -0.47
N MET A 166 5.95 1.76 -0.95
CA MET A 166 6.09 0.54 -0.12
C MET A 166 7.53 0.35 0.39
N ARG A 167 8.51 0.57 -0.48
CA ARG A 167 9.93 0.47 -0.14
C ARG A 167 10.37 1.53 0.89
N ASP A 168 9.96 2.77 0.69
CA ASP A 168 10.29 3.87 1.60
C ASP A 168 9.65 3.67 2.98
N GLU A 169 8.43 3.12 3.01
CA GLU A 169 7.76 2.76 4.26
C GLU A 169 8.50 1.65 4.98
N GLN A 170 8.87 0.56 4.29
CA GLN A 170 9.64 -0.53 4.89
C GLN A 170 10.98 -0.04 5.44
N LYS A 171 11.68 0.78 4.66
CA LYS A 171 12.94 1.38 5.11
C LYS A 171 12.76 2.18 6.40
N LYS A 172 11.74 3.03 6.49
CA LYS A 172 11.42 3.81 7.71
C LYS A 172 11.14 2.90 8.90
N ILE A 173 10.38 1.81 8.70
CA ILE A 173 10.08 0.83 9.75
C ILE A 173 11.37 0.16 10.25
N VAL A 174 12.20 -0.31 9.33
CA VAL A 174 13.48 -0.99 9.66
C VAL A 174 14.44 -0.05 10.38
N ASP A 175 14.63 1.17 9.87
CA ASP A 175 15.52 2.17 10.47
C ASP A 175 15.04 2.54 11.88
N SER A 176 13.74 2.77 12.06
CA SER A 176 13.13 3.07 13.36
C SER A 176 13.33 1.92 14.35
N ALA A 177 13.04 0.69 13.94
CA ALA A 177 13.21 -0.50 14.77
C ALA A 177 14.68 -0.70 15.16
N TRP A 178 15.60 -0.50 14.22
CA TRP A 178 17.03 -0.60 14.50
C TRP A 178 17.53 0.43 15.51
N ASN A 179 17.06 1.67 15.40
CA ASN A 179 17.46 2.76 16.29
C ASN A 179 16.90 2.59 17.73
N THR A 180 15.77 1.90 17.87
CA THR A 180 15.09 1.65 19.16
C THR A 180 15.26 0.22 19.65
N ARG A 181 16.19 -0.55 19.07
CA ARG A 181 16.38 -1.96 19.41
C ARG A 181 16.90 -2.14 20.82
N ALA A 182 16.60 -3.30 21.40
CA ALA A 182 17.21 -3.75 22.66
C ALA A 182 18.75 -3.81 22.53
N PRO A 183 19.48 -3.54 23.62
CA PRO A 183 20.92 -3.70 23.63
C PRO A 183 21.31 -5.18 23.42
N ASP A 184 22.56 -5.41 22.98
CA ASP A 184 23.19 -6.74 22.91
C ASP A 184 22.48 -7.77 22.01
N LEU A 185 21.74 -7.33 21.01
CA LEU A 185 21.24 -8.22 19.97
C LEU A 185 22.41 -8.80 19.16
N PRO A 186 22.41 -10.12 18.86
CA PRO A 186 23.43 -10.75 18.04
C PRO A 186 23.23 -10.47 16.53
N LEU A 187 22.90 -9.24 16.17
CA LEU A 187 22.66 -8.74 14.82
C LEU A 187 23.60 -7.58 14.52
N LYS A 188 24.19 -7.57 13.34
CA LYS A 188 25.25 -6.62 12.96
C LYS A 188 24.71 -5.34 12.30
N ASN A 189 23.59 -5.44 11.62
CA ASN A 189 23.02 -4.36 10.79
C ASN A 189 21.52 -4.54 10.56
N THR A 190 20.94 -3.57 9.89
CA THR A 190 19.50 -3.55 9.53
C THR A 190 19.11 -4.68 8.58
N LEU A 191 20.02 -5.16 7.72
CA LEU A 191 19.75 -6.30 6.85
C LEU A 191 19.56 -7.59 7.67
N GLU A 192 20.42 -7.86 8.64
CA GLU A 192 20.29 -9.02 9.52
C GLU A 192 19.00 -8.97 10.36
N LEU A 193 18.57 -7.76 10.80
CA LEU A 193 17.28 -7.53 11.43
C LEU A 193 16.14 -7.94 10.49
N LEU A 194 16.15 -7.47 9.25
CA LEU A 194 15.12 -7.74 8.26
C LEU A 194 15.07 -9.22 7.87
N VAL A 195 16.24 -9.86 7.70
CA VAL A 195 16.34 -11.30 7.44
C VAL A 195 15.69 -12.10 8.55
N LEU A 196 16.05 -11.82 9.82
CA LEU A 196 15.46 -12.57 10.94
C LEU A 196 13.96 -12.27 11.07
N ALA A 197 13.54 -11.04 10.85
CA ALA A 197 12.11 -10.67 10.86
C ALA A 197 11.30 -11.43 9.80
N SER A 198 11.87 -11.68 8.61
CA SER A 198 11.20 -12.47 7.56
C SER A 198 11.03 -13.94 7.97
N ILE A 199 11.96 -14.50 8.76
CA ILE A 199 11.84 -15.84 9.30
C ILE A 199 10.76 -15.87 10.40
N VAL A 200 10.79 -14.91 11.31
CA VAL A 200 9.78 -14.80 12.39
C VAL A 200 8.38 -14.63 11.81
N GLU A 201 8.23 -13.84 10.73
CA GLU A 201 6.95 -13.66 10.02
C GLU A 201 6.37 -14.97 9.52
N LYS A 202 7.20 -15.86 9.02
CA LYS A 202 6.77 -17.16 8.47
C LYS A 202 6.59 -18.26 9.51
N GLU A 203 7.16 -18.09 10.70
CA GLU A 203 7.08 -19.07 11.80
C GLU A 203 5.97 -18.75 12.80
N ALA A 204 5.75 -17.49 13.14
CA ALA A 204 4.81 -17.11 14.17
C ALA A 204 3.37 -17.18 13.62
N GLY A 205 2.58 -18.10 14.16
CA GLY A 205 1.16 -18.26 13.81
C GLY A 205 0.26 -17.15 14.34
N ASN A 206 0.72 -16.34 15.30
CA ASN A 206 -0.03 -15.24 15.90
C ASN A 206 0.90 -14.12 16.39
N GLU A 207 0.36 -12.92 16.58
CA GLU A 207 1.10 -11.74 17.03
C GLU A 207 1.74 -11.89 18.42
N GLN A 208 1.10 -12.63 19.32
CA GLN A 208 1.54 -12.77 20.72
C GLN A 208 2.84 -13.59 20.82
N ASP A 209 3.06 -14.50 19.89
CA ASP A 209 4.24 -15.38 19.90
C ASP A 209 5.43 -14.77 19.17
N LYS A 210 5.24 -13.77 18.29
CA LYS A 210 6.32 -13.17 17.48
C LYS A 210 7.56 -12.81 18.31
N LYS A 211 7.38 -12.16 19.46
CA LYS A 211 8.49 -11.76 20.33
C LYS A 211 9.21 -12.95 20.98
N LYS A 212 8.49 -14.02 21.32
CA LYS A 212 9.09 -15.24 21.89
C LYS A 212 9.79 -16.07 20.82
N VAL A 213 9.19 -16.19 19.62
CA VAL A 213 9.83 -16.84 18.45
C VAL A 213 11.11 -16.10 18.08
N ALA A 214 11.08 -14.76 18.04
CA ALA A 214 12.28 -13.95 17.82
C ALA A 214 13.35 -14.23 18.90
N SER A 215 12.95 -14.30 20.18
CA SER A 215 13.85 -14.62 21.28
C SER A 215 14.52 -15.99 21.09
N VAL A 216 13.79 -17.03 20.69
CA VAL A 216 14.38 -18.36 20.40
C VAL A 216 15.46 -18.27 19.33
N PHE A 217 15.20 -17.61 18.21
CA PHE A 217 16.19 -17.49 17.15
C PHE A 217 17.41 -16.65 17.55
N LEU A 218 17.20 -15.56 18.28
CA LEU A 218 18.30 -14.73 18.82
C LEU A 218 19.16 -15.52 19.81
N ASN A 219 18.53 -16.30 20.69
CA ASN A 219 19.25 -17.19 21.63
C ASN A 219 20.05 -18.27 20.91
N ARG A 220 19.49 -18.84 19.83
CA ARG A 220 20.24 -19.78 18.97
C ARG A 220 21.44 -19.12 18.28
N LEU A 221 21.27 -17.89 17.75
CA LEU A 221 22.38 -17.13 17.17
C LEU A 221 23.50 -16.85 18.20
N LYS A 222 23.14 -16.41 19.43
CA LYS A 222 24.10 -16.20 20.55
C LYS A 222 24.89 -17.49 20.87
N LYS A 223 24.21 -18.65 20.81
CA LYS A 223 24.82 -19.97 21.07
C LYS A 223 25.42 -20.63 19.84
N LYS A 224 25.51 -19.95 18.70
CA LYS A 224 26.01 -20.48 17.40
C LYS A 224 25.25 -21.75 16.95
N MET A 225 24.00 -21.90 17.35
CA MET A 225 23.11 -22.98 16.91
C MET A 225 22.53 -22.65 15.52
N ARG A 226 22.23 -23.69 14.75
CA ARG A 226 21.47 -23.54 13.49
C ARG A 226 20.05 -23.10 13.78
N LEU A 227 19.45 -22.26 12.92
CA LEU A 227 18.09 -21.77 13.12
C LEU A 227 17.04 -22.85 12.86
N GLN A 228 17.24 -23.76 11.90
CA GLN A 228 16.38 -24.90 11.60
C GLN A 228 14.92 -24.49 11.38
N SER A 229 14.71 -23.53 10.51
CA SER A 229 13.40 -22.98 10.16
C SER A 229 12.93 -23.60 8.83
N ASP A 230 11.77 -24.26 8.84
CA ASP A 230 11.16 -24.89 7.67
C ASP A 230 10.87 -23.90 6.54
N PRO A 231 10.33 -22.70 6.80
CA PRO A 231 10.12 -21.67 5.76
C PRO A 231 11.38 -21.32 4.96
N THR A 232 12.56 -21.40 5.54
CA THR A 232 13.81 -21.15 4.83
C THR A 232 14.14 -22.26 3.82
N VAL A 233 13.69 -23.49 4.10
CA VAL A 233 13.81 -24.62 3.17
C VAL A 233 12.78 -24.49 2.05
N VAL A 234 11.55 -24.11 2.38
CA VAL A 234 10.52 -23.81 1.37
C VAL A 234 11.02 -22.75 0.41
N TYR A 235 11.56 -21.62 0.92
CA TYR A 235 12.16 -20.59 0.09
C TYR A 235 13.32 -21.09 -0.77
N SER A 236 14.15 -21.99 -0.23
CA SER A 236 15.24 -22.63 -0.98
C SER A 236 14.76 -23.46 -2.19
N LEU A 237 13.54 -23.99 -2.11
CA LEU A 237 12.94 -24.82 -3.17
C LEU A 237 12.15 -24.00 -4.20
N THR A 238 11.49 -22.93 -3.75
CA THR A 238 10.57 -22.15 -4.58
C THR A 238 11.18 -20.84 -5.09
N GLY A 239 12.31 -20.38 -4.52
CA GLY A 239 12.86 -19.05 -4.80
C GLY A 239 11.97 -17.90 -4.37
N GLY A 240 10.95 -18.18 -3.52
CA GLY A 240 9.93 -17.21 -3.15
C GLY A 240 8.75 -17.16 -4.12
N GLU A 241 8.75 -17.96 -5.17
CA GLU A 241 7.62 -18.07 -6.12
C GLU A 241 6.62 -19.11 -5.63
N GLY A 242 5.47 -18.63 -5.11
CA GLY A 242 4.36 -19.47 -4.67
C GLY A 242 4.60 -20.22 -3.35
N SER A 243 3.75 -21.21 -3.10
CA SER A 243 3.81 -22.14 -1.98
C SER A 243 4.35 -23.51 -2.45
N LEU A 244 4.88 -24.28 -1.51
CA LEU A 244 5.15 -25.68 -1.77
C LEU A 244 3.84 -26.47 -1.62
N ASP A 245 3.37 -27.10 -2.71
CA ASP A 245 2.07 -27.83 -2.75
C ASP A 245 2.11 -29.18 -2.00
N ARG A 246 3.12 -29.42 -1.21
CA ARG A 246 3.31 -30.64 -0.41
C ARG A 246 4.04 -30.33 0.89
N GLU A 247 3.99 -31.25 1.84
CA GLU A 247 4.81 -31.16 3.06
C GLU A 247 6.32 -31.35 2.73
N LEU A 248 7.16 -30.75 3.58
CA LEU A 248 8.60 -30.93 3.49
C LEU A 248 8.99 -32.37 3.84
N THR A 249 9.86 -32.94 3.02
CA THR A 249 10.44 -34.27 3.26
C THR A 249 11.79 -34.17 3.97
N ARG A 250 12.26 -35.30 4.56
CA ARG A 250 13.61 -35.39 5.13
C ARG A 250 14.72 -35.11 4.09
N ARG A 251 14.44 -35.32 2.79
CA ARG A 251 15.38 -35.01 1.69
C ARG A 251 15.49 -33.51 1.47
N ASP A 252 14.39 -32.78 1.55
CA ASP A 252 14.35 -31.33 1.38
C ASP A 252 15.18 -30.63 2.45
N LEU A 253 15.13 -31.09 3.71
CA LEU A 253 15.97 -30.56 4.80
C LEU A 253 17.48 -30.71 4.56
N LYS A 254 17.90 -31.53 3.58
CA LYS A 254 19.30 -31.75 3.24
C LYS A 254 19.76 -30.97 2.01
N ILE A 255 18.89 -30.22 1.36
CA ILE A 255 19.24 -29.46 0.15
C ILE A 255 20.40 -28.48 0.43
N ASN A 256 21.34 -28.41 -0.50
CA ASN A 256 22.46 -27.49 -0.42
C ASN A 256 22.05 -26.13 -0.98
N SER A 257 21.64 -25.23 -0.08
CA SER A 257 21.21 -23.87 -0.41
C SER A 257 21.72 -22.90 0.66
N PRO A 258 22.12 -21.68 0.29
CA PRO A 258 22.50 -20.65 1.25
C PRO A 258 21.32 -20.18 2.13
N PHE A 259 20.09 -20.51 1.76
CA PHE A 259 18.91 -20.22 2.57
C PHE A 259 18.54 -21.35 3.54
N ASN A 260 19.05 -22.58 3.35
CA ASN A 260 18.67 -23.72 4.19
C ASN A 260 19.32 -23.64 5.58
N THR A 261 18.56 -23.14 6.56
CA THR A 261 19.02 -22.98 7.95
C THR A 261 19.17 -24.28 8.74
N TYR A 262 18.86 -25.45 8.15
CA TYR A 262 19.27 -26.77 8.67
C TYR A 262 20.73 -27.11 8.32
N ARG A 263 21.29 -26.44 7.30
CA ARG A 263 22.65 -26.72 6.77
C ARG A 263 23.62 -25.61 7.08
N ILE A 264 23.22 -24.36 6.99
CA ILE A 264 24.05 -23.20 7.27
C ILE A 264 24.07 -22.87 8.77
N SER A 265 25.12 -22.18 9.21
CA SER A 265 25.19 -21.54 10.52
C SER A 265 24.86 -20.07 10.38
N GLY A 266 24.02 -19.53 11.30
CA GLY A 266 23.60 -18.14 11.26
C GLY A 266 22.41 -17.87 10.35
N LEU A 267 22.34 -16.65 9.84
CA LEU A 267 21.23 -16.16 9.00
C LEU A 267 21.46 -16.47 7.51
N PRO A 268 20.40 -16.67 6.73
CA PRO A 268 20.51 -16.69 5.27
C PRO A 268 20.95 -15.32 4.74
N PRO A 269 21.39 -15.24 3.45
CA PRO A 269 21.99 -14.02 2.90
C PRO A 269 20.99 -12.88 2.66
N LYS A 270 19.68 -13.20 2.51
CA LYS A 270 18.59 -12.25 2.26
C LYS A 270 17.34 -12.67 2.99
N PRO A 271 16.34 -11.78 3.17
CA PRO A 271 15.01 -12.15 3.64
C PRO A 271 14.35 -13.22 2.77
N ILE A 272 13.33 -13.90 3.32
CA ILE A 272 12.55 -14.94 2.62
C ILE A 272 11.12 -14.50 2.31
N CYS A 273 10.73 -13.34 2.76
CA CYS A 273 9.45 -12.68 2.47
C CYS A 273 9.52 -11.21 2.89
N ASN A 274 8.46 -10.45 2.61
CA ASN A 274 8.26 -9.11 3.13
C ASN A 274 7.63 -9.20 4.53
N PRO A 275 8.38 -8.92 5.61
CA PRO A 275 7.86 -9.02 6.96
C PRO A 275 7.03 -7.80 7.34
N SER A 276 6.05 -8.02 8.22
CA SER A 276 5.27 -6.97 8.85
C SER A 276 6.09 -6.09 9.79
N LYS A 277 5.56 -4.90 10.06
CA LYS A 277 6.09 -4.01 11.09
C LYS A 277 6.22 -4.72 12.44
N SER A 278 5.21 -5.53 12.82
CA SER A 278 5.20 -6.25 14.10
C SER A 278 6.34 -7.27 14.21
N SER A 279 6.63 -8.03 13.14
CA SER A 279 7.75 -8.99 13.12
C SER A 279 9.11 -8.29 13.20
N ILE A 280 9.27 -7.14 12.52
CA ILE A 280 10.50 -6.34 12.58
C ILE A 280 10.73 -5.84 14.01
N TYR A 281 9.70 -5.27 14.66
CA TYR A 281 9.81 -4.81 16.05
C TYR A 281 9.92 -5.96 17.06
N ALA A 282 9.33 -7.13 16.78
CA ALA A 282 9.50 -8.32 17.62
C ALA A 282 10.96 -8.80 17.66
N VAL A 283 11.67 -8.72 16.54
CA VAL A 283 13.11 -9.03 16.49
C VAL A 283 13.95 -7.93 17.12
N ALA A 284 13.61 -6.66 16.89
CA ALA A 284 14.32 -5.53 17.48
C ALA A 284 14.16 -5.47 19.01
N ASN A 285 12.99 -5.85 19.52
CA ASN A 285 12.64 -5.81 20.95
C ASN A 285 11.97 -7.13 21.37
N PRO A 286 12.74 -8.24 21.43
CA PRO A 286 12.23 -9.56 21.78
C PRO A 286 11.80 -9.62 23.25
N THR A 287 10.98 -10.61 23.57
CA THR A 287 10.80 -10.99 24.99
C THR A 287 12.11 -11.61 25.50
N GLU A 288 12.58 -11.18 26.63
CA GLU A 288 13.78 -11.74 27.26
C GLU A 288 13.46 -13.12 27.82
N THR A 289 14.07 -14.16 27.21
CA THR A 289 13.87 -15.57 27.61
C THR A 289 15.15 -16.38 27.40
N GLU A 290 15.19 -17.59 27.94
CA GLU A 290 16.22 -18.58 27.66
C GLU A 290 15.74 -19.69 26.69
N PHE A 291 14.59 -19.51 26.04
CA PHE A 291 14.04 -20.53 25.15
C PHE A 291 14.95 -20.79 23.94
N LEU A 292 15.07 -22.06 23.60
CA LEU A 292 15.85 -22.53 22.44
C LEU A 292 15.00 -23.32 21.43
N PHE A 293 13.77 -23.71 21.81
CA PHE A 293 12.90 -24.54 21.01
C PHE A 293 11.45 -24.04 21.14
N PHE A 294 10.69 -24.24 20.10
CA PHE A 294 9.23 -24.08 20.12
C PHE A 294 8.58 -25.16 19.25
N VAL A 295 7.32 -25.44 19.49
CA VAL A 295 6.47 -26.35 18.69
C VAL A 295 5.04 -25.89 18.81
N ALA A 296 4.23 -26.05 17.77
CA ALA A 296 2.81 -25.70 17.80
C ALA A 296 2.09 -26.37 18.99
N ASP A 297 1.16 -25.63 19.63
CA ASP A 297 0.37 -26.12 20.76
C ASP A 297 -0.96 -26.78 20.36
N GLY A 298 -1.29 -26.75 19.05
CA GLY A 298 -2.57 -27.24 18.50
C GLY A 298 -3.76 -26.29 18.73
N LYS A 299 -3.52 -25.08 19.26
CA LYS A 299 -4.55 -24.06 19.55
C LYS A 299 -4.25 -22.72 18.86
N GLY A 300 -3.32 -22.73 17.88
CA GLY A 300 -2.90 -21.56 17.11
C GLY A 300 -1.71 -20.81 17.72
N GLY A 301 -1.09 -21.31 18.80
CA GLY A 301 0.10 -20.79 19.42
C GLY A 301 1.23 -21.82 19.50
N HIS A 302 2.25 -21.53 20.33
CA HIS A 302 3.43 -22.37 20.51
C HIS A 302 3.73 -22.66 21.98
N ASN A 303 4.20 -23.90 22.24
CA ASN A 303 4.88 -24.26 23.47
C ASN A 303 6.38 -24.02 23.34
N PHE A 304 6.95 -23.26 24.25
CA PHE A 304 8.37 -22.87 24.26
C PHE A 304 9.15 -23.68 25.30
N SER A 305 10.42 -24.01 25.00
CA SER A 305 11.25 -24.79 25.91
C SER A 305 12.73 -24.40 25.83
N GLN A 306 13.46 -24.57 26.96
CA GLN A 306 14.88 -24.26 27.06
C GLN A 306 15.78 -25.44 26.65
N ASN A 307 15.28 -26.66 26.66
CA ASN A 307 16.05 -27.87 26.38
C ASN A 307 15.30 -28.87 25.48
N LEU A 308 16.07 -29.76 24.88
CA LEU A 308 15.54 -30.75 23.94
C LEU A 308 14.59 -31.78 24.61
N ARG A 309 14.80 -32.10 25.88
CA ARG A 309 13.95 -33.06 26.63
C ARG A 309 12.53 -32.53 26.72
N GLN A 310 12.37 -31.32 27.18
CA GLN A 310 11.08 -30.63 27.28
C GLN A 310 10.43 -30.42 25.90
N HIS A 311 11.23 -30.01 24.89
CA HIS A 311 10.75 -29.89 23.54
C HIS A 311 10.17 -31.21 23.00
N ASN A 312 10.90 -32.32 23.17
CA ASN A 312 10.43 -33.64 22.73
C ASN A 312 9.16 -34.10 23.48
N GLN A 313 8.93 -33.65 24.69
CA GLN A 313 7.67 -33.88 25.40
C GLN A 313 6.53 -33.14 24.71
N PHE A 314 6.66 -31.84 24.47
CA PHE A 314 5.65 -31.04 23.76
C PHE A 314 5.37 -31.56 22.32
N VAL A 315 6.39 -32.00 21.61
CA VAL A 315 6.22 -32.65 20.28
C VAL A 315 5.35 -33.91 20.37
N ARG A 316 5.55 -34.76 21.40
CA ARG A 316 4.69 -35.93 21.60
C ARG A 316 3.25 -35.56 21.93
N GLU A 317 3.05 -34.53 22.76
CA GLU A 317 1.73 -34.03 23.10
C GLU A 317 1.00 -33.46 21.87
N TYR A 318 1.69 -32.67 21.07
CA TYR A 318 1.15 -32.12 19.80
C TYR A 318 0.74 -33.21 18.81
N ARG A 319 1.58 -34.25 18.63
CA ARG A 319 1.26 -35.38 17.75
C ARG A 319 -0.01 -36.13 18.18
N LYS A 320 -0.16 -36.37 19.50
CA LYS A 320 -1.38 -37.00 20.04
C LYS A 320 -2.64 -36.15 19.80
N LEU A 321 -2.52 -34.82 19.82
CA LEU A 321 -3.63 -33.92 19.50
C LEU A 321 -4.00 -34.01 18.01
N LYS A 322 -2.99 -34.05 17.13
CA LYS A 322 -3.21 -34.15 15.66
C LYS A 322 -3.82 -35.49 15.24
N GLU A 323 -3.56 -36.58 15.99
CA GLU A 323 -4.15 -37.92 15.73
C GLU A 323 -5.60 -38.02 16.20
N LYS A 324 -6.08 -37.14 17.08
CA LYS A 324 -7.45 -37.13 17.61
C LYS A 324 -8.42 -36.24 16.83
N ASN A 325 -7.92 -35.37 15.98
CA ASN A 325 -8.67 -34.47 15.08
C ASN A 325 -8.55 -34.96 13.65
#